data_39567b561ffc3fe284e2994e5b751e84
#
_entry.id   39567b561ffc3fe284e2994e5b751e84
#
_cell.length_a   1.000
_cell.length_b   1.000
_cell.length_c   1.000
_cell.angle_alpha   90.00
_cell.angle_beta   90.00
_cell.angle_gamma   90.00
#
_symmetry.space_group_name_H-M   'P 1'
#
loop_
_entity.id
_entity.type
_entity.pdbx_description
1 polymer ?
#
loop_
_entity_poly.entity_id
_entity_poly.type
_entity_poly.pdbx_seq_one_letter_code
_entity_poly.pdbx_strand_id
1 'polypeptide(L)'
;SRGLGDVYKRQVQTTRDELANVFRKLEDEAVKEQIENIREISELLIGAMGGSHARINLGDEPVILAAEQLSPNELLEMNKASLLAVVMHQGSVISHVSIMAKSMEVPTLVEVEIQKEWDGHMAIVDGYTGTLYIDPEPELLKEYEIRHAADKEEREELLRLRNQKDITADGKEIKLLANIGNLDDLNTVLYYGAAGIGLLRSEFQYLGRENYPRENELFRAYK
;
A
#
# COMPACT_ATOMS: atom_id res chain seq x y z
N SER A 1 36.91 2.53 4.52
CA SER A 1 35.59 3.12 4.89
C SER A 1 34.39 2.22 4.62
N ARG A 2 34.47 1.16 3.75
CA ARG A 2 33.39 0.19 3.53
C ARG A 2 33.03 -0.63 4.80
N GLY A 3 34.00 -0.93 5.67
CA GLY A 3 33.76 -1.79 6.85
C GLY A 3 32.95 -1.17 7.99
N LEU A 4 32.98 0.15 8.19
CA LEU A 4 32.23 0.83 9.25
C LEU A 4 30.71 0.88 8.96
N GLY A 5 30.32 1.13 7.70
CA GLY A 5 28.92 1.11 7.29
C GLY A 5 28.24 -0.25 7.52
N ASP A 6 28.96 -1.34 7.25
CA ASP A 6 28.44 -2.70 7.44
C ASP A 6 28.28 -3.08 8.91
N VAL A 7 29.14 -2.53 9.80
CA VAL A 7 29.03 -2.74 11.26
C VAL A 7 27.75 -2.06 11.79
N TYR A 8 27.50 -0.80 11.40
CA TYR A 8 26.32 -0.06 11.84
C TYR A 8 25.03 -0.69 11.30
N LYS A 9 25.01 -1.16 10.05
CA LYS A 9 23.87 -1.89 9.49
C LYS A 9 23.53 -3.15 10.29
N ARG A 10 24.56 -3.94 10.64
CA ARG A 10 24.39 -5.13 11.49
C ARG A 10 23.87 -4.76 12.88
N GLN A 11 24.34 -3.67 13.47
CA GLN A 11 23.82 -3.20 14.76
C GLN A 11 22.34 -2.85 14.68
N VAL A 12 21.90 -2.10 13.66
CA VAL A 12 20.50 -1.77 13.46
C VAL A 12 19.65 -3.04 13.28
N GLN A 13 20.12 -3.99 12.47
CA GLN A 13 19.44 -5.28 12.27
C GLN A 13 19.33 -6.07 13.59
N THR A 14 20.42 -6.18 14.34
CA THR A 14 20.43 -6.92 15.62
C THR A 14 19.48 -6.27 16.62
N THR A 15 19.53 -4.94 16.78
CA THR A 15 18.63 -4.21 17.69
C THR A 15 17.16 -4.36 17.27
N ARG A 16 16.87 -4.28 15.98
CA ARG A 16 15.53 -4.54 15.44
C ARG A 16 15.03 -5.93 15.85
N ASP A 17 15.85 -6.96 15.62
CA ASP A 17 15.46 -8.35 15.88
C ASP A 17 15.30 -8.62 17.38
N GLU A 18 16.14 -8.01 18.23
CA GLU A 18 16.01 -8.05 19.69
C GLU A 18 14.71 -7.39 20.15
N LEU A 19 14.40 -6.18 19.68
CA LEU A 19 13.16 -5.48 20.01
C LEU A 19 11.93 -6.25 19.51
N ALA A 20 11.95 -6.72 18.27
CA ALA A 20 10.87 -7.53 17.72
C ALA A 20 10.62 -8.81 18.54
N ASN A 21 11.67 -9.46 19.04
CA ASN A 21 11.56 -10.63 19.90
C ASN A 21 10.99 -10.32 21.30
N VAL A 22 11.32 -9.13 21.85
CA VAL A 22 10.75 -8.67 23.13
C VAL A 22 9.24 -8.43 22.95
N PHE A 23 8.85 -7.73 21.90
CA PHE A 23 7.45 -7.39 21.64
C PHE A 23 6.59 -8.59 21.22
N ARG A 24 7.15 -9.59 20.50
CA ARG A 24 6.41 -10.84 20.18
C ARG A 24 5.96 -11.65 21.40
N LYS A 25 6.62 -11.46 22.54
CA LYS A 25 6.25 -12.14 23.79
C LYS A 25 5.07 -11.48 24.50
N LEU A 26 4.66 -10.31 24.04
CA LEU A 26 3.50 -9.59 24.56
C LEU A 26 2.29 -9.91 23.66
N GLU A 27 1.22 -10.46 24.24
CA GLU A 27 0.05 -10.93 23.49
C GLU A 27 -0.90 -9.80 23.03
N ASP A 28 -0.49 -8.54 23.09
CA ASP A 28 -1.30 -7.37 22.79
C ASP A 28 -1.20 -6.98 21.30
N GLU A 29 -2.34 -6.83 20.62
CA GLU A 29 -2.38 -6.44 19.20
C GLU A 29 -1.79 -5.06 18.91
N ALA A 30 -1.93 -4.10 19.84
CA ALA A 30 -1.31 -2.79 19.72
C ALA A 30 0.24 -2.87 19.70
N VAL A 31 0.79 -3.93 20.28
CA VAL A 31 2.24 -4.19 20.30
C VAL A 31 2.72 -4.80 19.00
N LYS A 32 1.88 -5.53 18.29
CA LYS A 32 2.22 -6.07 16.96
C LYS A 32 2.42 -4.94 15.94
N GLU A 33 1.59 -3.89 16.02
CA GLU A 33 1.75 -2.69 15.19
C GLU A 33 3.09 -1.99 15.44
N GLN A 34 3.57 -1.97 16.69
CA GLN A 34 4.87 -1.39 17.03
C GLN A 34 6.03 -2.20 16.45
N ILE A 35 5.89 -3.51 16.25
CA ILE A 35 6.91 -4.34 15.60
C ILE A 35 7.09 -3.91 14.13
N GLU A 36 6.00 -3.65 13.43
CA GLU A 36 6.05 -3.17 12.05
C GLU A 36 6.71 -1.79 11.96
N ASN A 37 6.35 -0.87 12.85
CA ASN A 37 6.97 0.46 12.92
C ASN A 37 8.49 0.38 13.18
N ILE A 38 8.93 -0.51 14.08
CA ILE A 38 10.36 -0.73 14.37
C ILE A 38 11.08 -1.28 13.14
N ARG A 39 10.46 -2.18 12.39
CA ARG A 39 11.02 -2.72 11.16
C ARG A 39 11.17 -1.64 10.10
N GLU A 40 10.10 -0.88 9.83
CA GLU A 40 10.12 0.22 8.87
C GLU A 40 11.22 1.25 9.18
N ILE A 41 11.31 1.71 10.43
CA ILE A 41 12.34 2.65 10.85
C ILE A 41 13.75 2.06 10.65
N SER A 42 13.93 0.78 10.97
CA SER A 42 15.21 0.09 10.79
C SER A 42 15.61 -0.01 9.32
N GLU A 43 14.67 -0.27 8.43
CA GLU A 43 14.91 -0.34 6.99
C GLU A 43 15.23 1.04 6.39
N LEU A 44 14.52 2.08 6.81
CA LEU A 44 14.83 3.46 6.43
C LEU A 44 16.25 3.85 6.87
N LEU A 45 16.66 3.49 8.08
CA LEU A 45 18.00 3.74 8.58
C LEU A 45 19.06 2.98 7.78
N ILE A 46 18.84 1.70 7.48
CA ILE A 46 19.75 0.88 6.67
C ILE A 46 19.87 1.44 5.26
N GLY A 47 18.76 1.87 4.67
CA GLY A 47 18.72 2.54 3.36
C GLY A 47 19.53 3.84 3.36
N ALA A 48 19.32 4.71 4.36
CA ALA A 48 20.04 5.97 4.53
C ALA A 48 21.57 5.78 4.73
N MET A 49 21.99 4.66 5.33
CA MET A 49 23.40 4.29 5.46
C MET A 49 24.02 3.70 4.19
N GLY A 50 23.41 3.87 3.03
CA GLY A 50 23.90 3.39 1.73
C GLY A 50 23.69 1.88 1.56
N GLY A 51 22.64 1.33 2.16
CA GLY A 51 22.05 0.05 1.77
C GLY A 51 21.44 0.24 0.39
N SER A 52 22.07 -0.33 -0.63
CA SER A 52 21.45 -0.44 -1.94
C SER A 52 20.24 -1.38 -1.77
N HIS A 53 19.02 -0.82 -1.68
CA HIS A 53 17.86 -1.60 -2.05
C HIS A 53 18.07 -1.93 -3.53
N ALA A 54 18.23 -3.20 -3.86
CA ALA A 54 18.24 -3.61 -5.25
C ALA A 54 16.88 -3.14 -5.80
N ARG A 55 16.88 -2.21 -6.74
CA ARG A 55 15.63 -1.81 -7.41
C ARG A 55 15.00 -3.06 -7.97
N ILE A 56 13.80 -3.36 -7.52
CA ILE A 56 13.03 -4.47 -8.05
C ILE A 56 12.60 -4.04 -9.46
N ASN A 57 13.30 -4.57 -10.44
CA ASN A 57 12.94 -4.33 -11.84
C ASN A 57 12.00 -5.44 -12.29
N LEU A 58 10.72 -5.11 -12.43
CA LEU A 58 9.69 -6.05 -12.88
C LEU A 58 9.75 -6.33 -14.40
N GLY A 59 10.61 -5.60 -15.14
CA GLY A 59 10.56 -5.63 -16.60
C GLY A 59 9.33 -4.92 -17.16
N ASP A 60 9.04 -5.18 -18.44
CA ASP A 60 7.91 -4.57 -19.15
C ASP A 60 6.67 -5.49 -19.19
N GLU A 61 6.83 -6.76 -18.84
CA GLU A 61 5.73 -7.73 -18.84
C GLU A 61 4.89 -7.61 -17.55
N PRO A 62 3.57 -7.76 -17.64
CA PRO A 62 2.69 -7.75 -16.47
C PRO A 62 2.98 -8.93 -15.55
N VAL A 63 3.24 -8.67 -14.27
CA VAL A 63 3.62 -9.69 -13.29
C VAL A 63 2.85 -9.54 -11.98
N ILE A 64 2.69 -10.66 -11.29
CA ILE A 64 2.31 -10.72 -9.88
C ILE A 64 3.61 -10.84 -9.08
N LEU A 65 3.84 -9.90 -8.17
CA LEU A 65 5.03 -9.91 -7.33
C LEU A 65 4.78 -10.73 -6.06
N ALA A 66 5.57 -11.77 -5.86
CA ALA A 66 5.62 -12.51 -4.60
C ALA A 66 6.88 -12.10 -3.81
N ALA A 67 6.72 -11.64 -2.59
CA ALA A 67 7.82 -11.17 -1.75
C ALA A 67 7.65 -11.60 -0.29
N GLU A 68 8.76 -11.84 0.39
CA GLU A 68 8.75 -12.10 1.83
C GLU A 68 8.13 -10.90 2.56
N GLN A 69 8.59 -9.70 2.22
CA GLN A 69 8.14 -8.43 2.72
C GLN A 69 8.46 -7.35 1.68
N LEU A 70 7.69 -6.28 1.65
CA LEU A 70 7.95 -5.07 0.85
C LEU A 70 7.97 -3.85 1.75
N SER A 71 8.81 -2.90 1.40
CA SER A 71 8.77 -1.56 1.97
C SER A 71 7.89 -0.63 1.11
N PRO A 72 7.32 0.45 1.69
CA PRO A 72 6.58 1.45 0.94
C PRO A 72 7.38 2.05 -0.23
N ASN A 73 8.69 2.29 -0.02
CA ASN A 73 9.56 2.86 -1.05
C ASN A 73 9.77 1.91 -2.23
N GLU A 74 9.97 0.62 -1.98
CA GLU A 74 10.08 -0.39 -3.05
C GLU A 74 8.82 -0.42 -3.89
N LEU A 75 7.64 -0.41 -3.26
CA LEU A 75 6.36 -0.40 -3.98
C LEU A 75 6.19 0.86 -4.85
N LEU A 76 6.60 2.05 -4.36
CA LEU A 76 6.54 3.30 -5.11
C LEU A 76 7.49 3.34 -6.31
N GLU A 77 8.65 2.68 -6.21
CA GLU A 77 9.64 2.63 -7.28
C GLU A 77 9.27 1.65 -8.41
N MET A 78 8.29 0.78 -8.18
CA MET A 78 7.84 -0.20 -9.17
C MET A 78 7.03 0.45 -10.29
N ASN A 79 7.18 -0.12 -11.50
CA ASN A 79 6.33 0.27 -12.62
C ASN A 79 4.90 -0.24 -12.40
N LYS A 80 3.98 0.66 -12.07
CA LYS A 80 2.57 0.33 -11.85
C LYS A 80 1.91 -0.36 -13.05
N ALA A 81 2.36 -0.08 -14.27
CA ALA A 81 1.78 -0.68 -15.48
C ALA A 81 2.10 -2.17 -15.60
N SER A 82 3.24 -2.61 -15.02
CA SER A 82 3.67 -4.01 -15.03
C SER A 82 3.26 -4.77 -13.76
N LEU A 83 2.84 -4.08 -12.68
CA LEU A 83 2.49 -4.71 -11.42
C LEU A 83 0.98 -5.03 -11.38
N LEU A 84 0.63 -6.29 -11.56
CA LEU A 84 -0.77 -6.75 -11.53
C LEU A 84 -1.29 -6.94 -10.11
N ALA A 85 -0.48 -7.53 -9.23
CA ALA A 85 -0.82 -7.78 -7.83
C ALA A 85 0.44 -7.98 -6.99
N VAL A 86 0.28 -7.91 -5.67
CA VAL A 86 1.33 -8.18 -4.68
C VAL A 86 0.87 -9.29 -3.74
N VAL A 87 1.76 -10.25 -3.50
CA VAL A 87 1.56 -11.33 -2.52
C VAL A 87 2.73 -11.28 -1.54
N MET A 88 2.44 -11.12 -0.25
CA MET A 88 3.46 -11.02 0.80
C MET A 88 3.31 -12.15 1.81
N HIS A 89 4.46 -12.71 2.23
CA HIS A 89 4.48 -13.67 3.33
C HIS A 89 4.29 -12.97 4.67
N GLN A 90 4.97 -11.84 4.88
CA GLN A 90 4.86 -11.03 6.08
C GLN A 90 4.12 -9.71 5.77
N GLY A 91 3.37 -9.22 6.74
CA GLY A 91 2.63 -7.98 6.64
C GLY A 91 1.23 -8.09 7.25
N SER A 92 0.54 -6.99 7.30
CA SER A 92 -0.86 -6.94 7.73
C SER A 92 -1.69 -6.11 6.75
N VAL A 93 -3.00 -6.29 6.77
CA VAL A 93 -3.93 -5.52 5.91
C VAL A 93 -3.96 -4.03 6.24
N ILE A 94 -3.49 -3.65 7.44
CA ILE A 94 -3.39 -2.26 7.93
C ILE A 94 -1.97 -1.70 7.85
N SER A 95 -0.99 -2.46 7.32
CA SER A 95 0.37 -1.95 7.12
C SER A 95 0.42 -0.82 6.11
N HIS A 96 1.41 0.05 6.21
CA HIS A 96 1.61 1.17 5.27
C HIS A 96 1.70 0.68 3.81
N VAL A 97 2.36 -0.45 3.58
CA VAL A 97 2.45 -1.06 2.23
C VAL A 97 1.08 -1.47 1.72
N SER A 98 0.27 -2.15 2.54
CA SER A 98 -1.08 -2.59 2.16
C SER A 98 -2.01 -1.41 1.88
N ILE A 99 -1.95 -0.36 2.71
CA ILE A 99 -2.71 0.88 2.50
C ILE A 99 -2.27 1.56 1.20
N MET A 100 -0.97 1.63 0.94
CA MET A 100 -0.41 2.21 -0.27
C MET A 100 -0.79 1.41 -1.52
N ALA A 101 -0.64 0.08 -1.50
CA ALA A 101 -1.05 -0.79 -2.60
C ALA A 101 -2.54 -0.62 -2.92
N LYS A 102 -3.39 -0.51 -1.88
CA LYS A 102 -4.81 -0.21 -2.03
C LYS A 102 -5.04 1.15 -2.70
N SER A 103 -4.30 2.20 -2.31
CA SER A 103 -4.41 3.51 -2.95
C SER A 103 -3.91 3.51 -4.40
N MET A 104 -2.98 2.63 -4.73
CA MET A 104 -2.50 2.37 -6.08
C MET A 104 -3.44 1.45 -6.87
N GLU A 105 -4.47 0.89 -6.20
CA GLU A 105 -5.42 -0.08 -6.77
C GLU A 105 -4.76 -1.38 -7.22
N VAL A 106 -3.72 -1.79 -6.51
CA VAL A 106 -3.01 -3.04 -6.73
C VAL A 106 -3.56 -4.08 -5.75
N PRO A 107 -4.19 -5.17 -6.23
CA PRO A 107 -4.63 -6.25 -5.36
C PRO A 107 -3.48 -6.79 -4.53
N THR A 108 -3.69 -6.95 -3.22
CA THR A 108 -2.62 -7.37 -2.32
C THR A 108 -3.11 -8.45 -1.36
N LEU A 109 -2.37 -9.53 -1.29
CA LEU A 109 -2.55 -10.59 -0.29
C LEU A 109 -1.38 -10.57 0.69
N VAL A 110 -1.67 -10.75 1.97
CA VAL A 110 -0.70 -10.84 3.05
C VAL A 110 -0.83 -12.17 3.78
N GLU A 111 0.21 -12.54 4.54
CA GLU A 111 0.25 -13.80 5.30
C GLU A 111 0.14 -15.04 4.41
N VAL A 112 0.69 -14.98 3.20
CA VAL A 112 0.72 -16.10 2.26
C VAL A 112 2.04 -16.84 2.37
N GLU A 113 2.00 -18.15 2.52
CA GLU A 113 3.21 -18.99 2.51
C GLU A 113 3.74 -19.14 1.07
N ILE A 114 4.74 -18.33 0.73
CA ILE A 114 5.30 -18.23 -0.62
C ILE A 114 6.28 -19.38 -0.87
N GLN A 115 6.16 -20.06 -2.02
CA GLN A 115 7.05 -21.11 -2.47
C GLN A 115 7.88 -20.63 -3.66
N LYS A 116 9.18 -20.90 -3.65
CA LYS A 116 10.11 -20.48 -4.71
C LYS A 116 9.78 -21.09 -6.07
N GLU A 117 9.15 -22.26 -6.04
CA GLU A 117 8.73 -23.02 -7.20
C GLU A 117 7.66 -22.29 -8.02
N TRP A 118 6.99 -21.30 -7.45
CA TRP A 118 5.97 -20.50 -8.16
C TRP A 118 6.55 -19.47 -9.14
N ASP A 119 7.86 -19.24 -9.08
CA ASP A 119 8.52 -18.27 -9.96
C ASP A 119 8.35 -18.67 -11.46
N GLY A 120 7.81 -17.71 -12.23
CA GLY A 120 7.50 -17.92 -13.64
C GLY A 120 6.21 -18.69 -13.93
N HIS A 121 5.45 -19.08 -12.91
CA HIS A 121 4.16 -19.74 -13.07
C HIS A 121 3.02 -18.76 -13.28
N MET A 122 1.97 -19.22 -13.98
CA MET A 122 0.73 -18.46 -14.11
C MET A 122 0.00 -18.43 -12.77
N ALA A 123 -0.51 -17.24 -12.39
CA ALA A 123 -1.26 -17.12 -11.14
C ALA A 123 -2.46 -16.18 -11.25
N ILE A 124 -3.46 -16.40 -10.38
CA ILE A 124 -4.59 -15.50 -10.17
C ILE A 124 -4.57 -15.02 -8.71
N VAL A 125 -4.65 -13.72 -8.51
CA VAL A 125 -4.84 -13.10 -7.19
C VAL A 125 -6.24 -12.52 -7.12
N ASP A 126 -7.08 -13.10 -6.26
CA ASP A 126 -8.40 -12.57 -5.97
C ASP A 126 -8.38 -11.79 -4.65
N GLY A 127 -8.31 -10.47 -4.75
CA GLY A 127 -8.32 -9.57 -3.60
C GLY A 127 -9.69 -9.47 -2.89
N TYR A 128 -10.77 -9.93 -3.50
CA TYR A 128 -12.11 -9.95 -2.89
C TYR A 128 -12.26 -11.12 -1.92
N THR A 129 -11.79 -12.29 -2.34
CA THR A 129 -11.89 -13.52 -1.52
C THR A 129 -10.63 -13.81 -0.71
N GLY A 130 -9.52 -13.11 -1.00
CA GLY A 130 -8.23 -13.38 -0.39
C GLY A 130 -7.58 -14.67 -0.89
N THR A 131 -7.83 -15.07 -2.14
CA THR A 131 -7.40 -16.36 -2.68
C THR A 131 -6.30 -16.19 -3.72
N LEU A 132 -5.30 -17.06 -3.66
CA LEU A 132 -4.24 -17.21 -4.64
C LEU A 132 -4.37 -18.58 -5.33
N TYR A 133 -4.39 -18.57 -6.66
CA TYR A 133 -4.35 -19.79 -7.47
C TYR A 133 -3.04 -19.81 -8.25
N ILE A 134 -2.30 -20.90 -8.17
CA ILE A 134 -1.08 -21.14 -8.97
C ILE A 134 -1.42 -22.20 -10.02
N ASP A 135 -0.99 -21.95 -11.27
CA ASP A 135 -1.30 -22.78 -12.43
C ASP A 135 -2.80 -23.11 -12.53
N PRO A 136 -3.68 -22.07 -12.57
CA PRO A 136 -5.12 -22.31 -12.61
C PRO A 136 -5.51 -23.09 -13.88
N GLU A 137 -6.50 -23.96 -13.74
CA GLU A 137 -7.11 -24.63 -14.89
C GLU A 137 -7.64 -23.61 -15.90
N PRO A 138 -7.60 -23.92 -17.22
CA PRO A 138 -8.00 -22.96 -18.26
C PRO A 138 -9.42 -22.39 -18.10
N GLU A 139 -10.34 -23.18 -17.58
CA GLU A 139 -11.71 -22.75 -17.31
C GLU A 139 -11.77 -21.69 -16.23
N LEU A 140 -11.01 -21.87 -15.14
CA LEU A 140 -10.91 -20.92 -14.04
C LEU A 140 -10.23 -19.61 -14.48
N LEU A 141 -9.15 -19.73 -15.26
CA LEU A 141 -8.47 -18.55 -15.80
C LEU A 141 -9.45 -17.71 -16.64
N LYS A 142 -10.19 -18.35 -17.53
CA LYS A 142 -11.19 -17.69 -18.38
C LYS A 142 -12.31 -17.03 -17.57
N GLU A 143 -12.77 -17.66 -16.49
CA GLU A 143 -13.75 -17.06 -15.58
C GLU A 143 -13.22 -15.77 -14.98
N TYR A 144 -11.99 -15.77 -14.47
CA TYR A 144 -11.37 -14.59 -13.86
C TYR A 144 -11.03 -13.50 -14.88
N GLU A 145 -10.67 -13.85 -16.11
CA GLU A 145 -10.51 -12.88 -17.21
C GLU A 145 -11.83 -12.14 -17.49
N ILE A 146 -12.96 -12.86 -17.52
CA ILE A 146 -14.29 -12.26 -17.71
C ILE A 146 -14.65 -11.34 -16.53
N ARG A 147 -14.39 -11.77 -15.28
CA ARG A 147 -14.64 -10.94 -14.09
C ARG A 147 -13.77 -9.68 -14.10
N HIS A 148 -12.48 -9.81 -14.40
CA HIS A 148 -11.58 -8.67 -14.49
C HIS A 148 -12.00 -7.68 -15.57
N ALA A 149 -12.45 -8.15 -16.71
CA ALA A 149 -12.99 -7.30 -17.77
C ALA A 149 -14.26 -6.56 -17.33
N ALA A 150 -15.16 -7.24 -16.62
CA ALA A 150 -16.39 -6.64 -16.08
C ALA A 150 -16.08 -5.57 -15.01
N ASP A 151 -15.17 -5.86 -14.07
CA ASP A 151 -14.73 -4.91 -13.04
C ASP A 151 -14.10 -3.65 -13.67
N LYS A 152 -13.32 -3.84 -14.74
CA LYS A 152 -12.73 -2.72 -15.47
C LYS A 152 -13.78 -1.87 -16.18
N GLU A 153 -14.76 -2.49 -16.82
CA GLU A 153 -15.87 -1.79 -17.48
C GLU A 153 -16.72 -1.00 -16.49
N GLU A 154 -17.10 -1.62 -15.37
CA GLU A 154 -17.84 -0.95 -14.28
C GLU A 154 -17.08 0.27 -13.76
N ARG A 155 -15.78 0.13 -13.57
CA ARG A 155 -14.94 1.22 -13.13
C ARG A 155 -14.86 2.37 -14.13
N GLU A 156 -14.72 2.05 -15.43
CA GLU A 156 -14.73 3.06 -16.49
C GLU A 156 -16.07 3.79 -16.55
N GLU A 157 -17.19 3.09 -16.34
CA GLU A 157 -18.51 3.70 -16.25
C GLU A 157 -18.62 4.65 -15.04
N LEU A 158 -18.15 4.23 -13.86
CA LEU A 158 -18.12 5.08 -12.67
C LEU A 158 -17.27 6.33 -12.89
N LEU A 159 -16.11 6.21 -13.55
CA LEU A 159 -15.28 7.36 -13.90
C LEU A 159 -15.95 8.34 -14.87
N ARG A 160 -16.85 7.89 -15.73
CA ARG A 160 -17.65 8.78 -16.61
C ARG A 160 -18.62 9.65 -15.82
N LEU A 161 -19.07 9.16 -14.66
CA LEU A 161 -19.99 9.90 -13.78
C LEU A 161 -19.31 11.07 -13.05
N ARG A 162 -18.00 11.06 -12.87
CA ARG A 162 -17.25 12.06 -12.08
C ARG A 162 -17.49 13.52 -12.49
N ASN A 163 -17.84 13.77 -13.74
CA ASN A 163 -18.08 15.12 -14.26
C ASN A 163 -19.57 15.45 -14.40
N GLN A 164 -20.45 14.56 -13.95
CA GLN A 164 -21.89 14.78 -13.96
C GLN A 164 -22.30 15.54 -12.70
N LYS A 165 -23.45 16.21 -12.77
CA LYS A 165 -24.03 16.84 -11.60
C LYS A 165 -24.61 15.78 -10.67
N ASP A 166 -24.29 15.88 -9.38
CA ASP A 166 -24.83 15.04 -8.35
C ASP A 166 -26.28 15.45 -8.04
N ILE A 167 -27.24 14.82 -8.73
CA ILE A 167 -28.66 15.12 -8.60
C ILE A 167 -29.41 13.84 -8.21
N THR A 168 -30.26 13.94 -7.19
CA THR A 168 -31.15 12.84 -6.79
C THR A 168 -32.25 12.59 -7.82
N ALA A 169 -32.92 11.43 -7.75
CA ALA A 169 -34.01 11.09 -8.63
C ALA A 169 -35.22 12.10 -8.58
N ASP A 170 -35.38 12.82 -7.47
CA ASP A 170 -36.37 13.88 -7.28
C ASP A 170 -35.85 15.28 -7.70
N GLY A 171 -34.67 15.34 -8.33
CA GLY A 171 -34.11 16.56 -8.92
C GLY A 171 -33.36 17.47 -7.95
N LYS A 172 -33.08 17.05 -6.72
CA LYS A 172 -32.29 17.85 -5.77
C LYS A 172 -30.81 17.68 -6.05
N GLU A 173 -30.10 18.81 -6.14
CA GLU A 173 -28.64 18.84 -6.23
C GLU A 173 -28.02 18.51 -4.85
N ILE A 174 -27.11 17.55 -4.83
CA ILE A 174 -26.36 17.14 -3.64
C ILE A 174 -24.88 17.46 -3.89
N LYS A 175 -24.16 17.80 -2.85
CA LYS A 175 -22.70 17.93 -2.91
C LYS A 175 -22.05 16.67 -2.35
N LEU A 176 -21.35 15.92 -3.21
CA LEU A 176 -20.50 14.82 -2.79
C LEU A 176 -19.14 15.35 -2.36
N LEU A 177 -18.83 15.19 -1.08
CA LEU A 177 -17.60 15.67 -0.47
C LEU A 177 -16.74 14.49 -0.04
N ALA A 178 -15.44 14.61 -0.23
CA ALA A 178 -14.50 13.57 0.16
C ALA A 178 -14.12 13.65 1.64
N ASN A 179 -13.86 12.51 2.25
CA ASN A 179 -13.18 12.42 3.54
C ASN A 179 -11.72 12.07 3.27
N ILE A 180 -10.80 12.87 3.80
CA ILE A 180 -9.35 12.68 3.62
C ILE A 180 -8.63 12.51 4.96
N GLY A 181 -7.58 11.68 4.95
CA GLY A 181 -6.70 11.48 6.09
C GLY A 181 -5.53 12.46 6.09
N ASN A 182 -4.99 12.73 4.91
CA ASN A 182 -3.84 13.62 4.73
C ASN A 182 -3.98 14.46 3.45
N LEU A 183 -3.04 15.37 3.22
CA LEU A 183 -3.05 16.24 2.04
C LEU A 183 -2.69 15.50 0.73
N ASP A 184 -2.02 14.35 0.83
CA ASP A 184 -1.65 13.56 -0.35
C ASP A 184 -2.87 12.94 -1.03
N ASP A 185 -3.95 12.74 -0.26
CA ASP A 185 -5.24 12.26 -0.78
C ASP A 185 -5.91 13.26 -1.75
N LEU A 186 -5.48 14.54 -1.76
CA LEU A 186 -6.08 15.58 -2.62
C LEU A 186 -6.04 15.23 -4.11
N ASN A 187 -4.95 14.63 -4.58
CA ASN A 187 -4.86 14.23 -5.97
C ASN A 187 -5.91 13.19 -6.34
N THR A 188 -6.17 12.25 -5.43
CA THR A 188 -7.21 11.22 -5.57
C THR A 188 -8.61 11.84 -5.55
N VAL A 189 -8.85 12.79 -4.65
CA VAL A 189 -10.12 13.53 -4.56
C VAL A 189 -10.43 14.28 -5.87
N LEU A 190 -9.44 14.98 -6.40
CA LEU A 190 -9.54 15.71 -7.68
C LEU A 190 -9.76 14.73 -8.85
N TYR A 191 -9.06 13.60 -8.83
CA TYR A 191 -9.18 12.58 -9.86
C TYR A 191 -10.59 12.00 -9.91
N TYR A 192 -11.23 11.73 -8.78
CA TYR A 192 -12.60 11.21 -8.71
C TYR A 192 -13.68 12.30 -8.78
N GLY A 193 -13.32 13.58 -8.84
CA GLY A 193 -14.24 14.68 -9.11
C GLY A 193 -15.15 15.04 -7.93
N ALA A 194 -14.72 14.82 -6.68
CA ALA A 194 -15.48 15.28 -5.53
C ALA A 194 -15.63 16.80 -5.54
N ALA A 195 -16.78 17.31 -5.10
CA ALA A 195 -17.10 18.75 -5.07
C ALA A 195 -16.27 19.53 -4.02
N GLY A 196 -15.54 18.84 -3.17
CA GLY A 196 -14.68 19.41 -2.14
C GLY A 196 -14.38 18.42 -1.03
N ILE A 197 -13.81 18.92 0.06
CA ILE A 197 -13.49 18.12 1.24
C ILE A 197 -14.57 18.33 2.29
N GLY A 198 -15.21 17.26 2.73
CA GLY A 198 -16.21 17.28 3.80
C GLY A 198 -15.61 17.05 5.18
N LEU A 199 -14.56 16.24 5.25
CA LEU A 199 -13.83 15.93 6.47
C LEU A 199 -12.34 15.80 6.18
N LEU A 200 -11.52 16.54 6.95
CA LEU A 200 -10.09 16.33 7.05
C LEU A 200 -9.77 15.81 8.45
N ARG A 201 -9.15 14.64 8.53
CA ARG A 201 -8.68 14.09 9.80
C ARG A 201 -7.43 14.83 10.24
N SER A 202 -7.60 15.80 11.12
CA SER A 202 -6.52 16.69 11.56
C SER A 202 -5.48 16.01 12.43
N GLU A 203 -5.79 14.88 13.04
CA GLU A 203 -4.87 14.08 13.86
C GLU A 203 -3.60 13.68 13.12
N PHE A 204 -3.66 13.43 11.82
CA PHE A 204 -2.49 13.12 10.99
C PHE A 204 -1.50 14.29 10.86
N GLN A 205 -1.92 15.52 11.16
CA GLN A 205 -1.02 16.68 11.21
C GLN A 205 -0.12 16.67 12.47
N TYR A 206 -0.50 15.90 13.49
CA TYR A 206 0.15 15.82 14.79
C TYR A 206 0.92 14.51 14.98
N LEU A 207 0.49 13.44 14.33
CA LEU A 207 1.13 12.12 14.46
C LEU A 207 2.55 12.12 13.87
N GLY A 208 3.47 11.42 14.53
CA GLY A 208 4.86 11.26 14.10
C GLY A 208 5.74 12.50 14.28
N ARG A 209 5.29 13.53 15.00
CA ARG A 209 6.06 14.76 15.25
C ARG A 209 6.49 14.86 16.73
N GLU A 210 7.69 15.34 16.99
CA GLU A 210 8.14 15.66 18.34
C GLU A 210 7.47 16.89 18.94
N ASN A 211 7.04 17.83 18.08
CA ASN A 211 6.43 19.09 18.47
C ASN A 211 5.10 19.30 17.74
N TYR A 212 4.20 20.05 18.37
CA TYR A 212 2.96 20.47 17.71
C TYR A 212 3.24 21.26 16.43
N PRO A 213 2.42 21.08 15.37
CA PRO A 213 2.55 21.84 14.15
C PRO A 213 2.35 23.33 14.44
N ARG A 214 3.13 24.18 13.77
CA ARG A 214 3.01 25.64 13.91
C ARG A 214 1.74 26.14 13.21
N GLU A 215 1.19 27.24 13.66
CA GLU A 215 0.01 27.86 13.07
C GLU A 215 0.12 28.03 11.54
N ASN A 216 1.29 28.47 11.06
CA ASN A 216 1.54 28.62 9.62
C ASN A 216 1.51 27.30 8.84
N GLU A 217 1.88 26.18 9.46
CA GLU A 217 1.82 24.85 8.84
C GLU A 217 0.36 24.40 8.73
N LEU A 218 -0.41 24.55 9.81
CA LEU A 218 -1.85 24.27 9.82
C LEU A 218 -2.60 25.17 8.83
N PHE A 219 -2.28 26.46 8.79
CA PHE A 219 -2.89 27.38 7.84
C PHE A 219 -2.66 26.96 6.39
N ARG A 220 -1.45 26.51 6.05
CA ARG A 220 -1.15 26.02 4.69
C ARG A 220 -1.88 24.72 4.37
N ALA A 221 -2.04 23.86 5.38
CA ALA A 221 -2.76 22.59 5.21
C ALA A 221 -4.26 22.78 5.00
N TYR A 222 -4.85 23.82 5.65
CA TYR A 222 -6.30 24.09 5.56
C TYR A 222 -6.69 25.10 4.46
N LYS A 223 -5.74 25.73 3.82
CA LYS A 223 -5.96 26.66 2.71
C LYS A 223 -5.97 25.96 1.36
#